data_f6a715b12ca2433a1f68e0cc118fd3fb
#
_entry.id   f6a715b12ca2433a1f68e0cc118fd3fb
#
_cell.length_a   1.000
_cell.length_b   1.000
_cell.length_c   1.000
_cell.angle_alpha   90.00
_cell.angle_beta   90.00
_cell.angle_gamma   90.00
#
_symmetry.space_group_name_H-M   'P 1'
#
loop_
_entity.id
_entity.type
_entity.pdbx_description
1 polymer ?
#
loop_
_entity_poly.entity_id
_entity_poly.type
_entity_poly.pdbx_seq_one_letter_code
_entity_poly.pdbx_strand_id
1 'polypeptide(L)'
;DGVPAAPVPMVLLVHGGPWGRDVYGYTPTHQWLANRGYAVLSVNFRASQGFGKEFLNAGDLQWGRKMHDDLLDAVAWAKAQGVAKPEQVAIMGGSYGGYATLAGLTMTPTEFACGVDIVGPSNLITLLESIPPYWVSFRQQFYTRMGDPNTEAGLALLKERSPLTYADQIVRPLLIGQGQNDPRVNVAESDQIVA
;
A
#
# COMPACT_ATOMS: atom_id res chain seq x y z
N ASP A 1 6.63 22.15 12.17
CA ASP A 1 6.06 20.88 12.58
C ASP A 1 4.70 21.13 13.24
N GLY A 2 3.63 20.64 12.67
CA GLY A 2 2.27 20.83 13.14
C GLY A 2 1.27 20.75 12.00
N VAL A 3 -0.01 20.97 12.32
CA VAL A 3 -1.06 21.06 11.31
C VAL A 3 -0.88 22.36 10.52
N PRO A 4 -0.88 22.33 9.18
CA PRO A 4 -0.75 23.56 8.39
C PRO A 4 -1.90 24.52 8.66
N ALA A 5 -1.62 25.82 8.58
CA ALA A 5 -2.62 26.87 8.82
C ALA A 5 -3.70 26.95 7.70
N ALA A 6 -3.43 26.35 6.55
CA ALA A 6 -4.34 26.22 5.42
C ALA A 6 -4.07 24.90 4.70
N PRO A 7 -5.06 24.34 3.95
CA PRO A 7 -4.88 23.09 3.23
C PRO A 7 -3.71 23.15 2.25
N VAL A 8 -2.84 22.14 2.30
CA VAL A 8 -1.68 21.99 1.42
C VAL A 8 -1.76 20.68 0.63
N PRO A 9 -0.97 20.49 -0.43
CA PRO A 9 -0.82 19.18 -1.05
C PRO A 9 -0.35 18.17 -0.01
N MET A 10 -0.89 16.94 -0.05
CA MET A 10 -0.61 15.90 0.94
C MET A 10 -0.10 14.63 0.29
N VAL A 11 0.80 13.94 0.97
CA VAL A 11 1.23 12.58 0.64
C VAL A 11 0.73 11.64 1.73
N LEU A 12 -0.08 10.65 1.35
CA LEU A 12 -0.37 9.48 2.17
C LEU A 12 0.82 8.53 2.03
N LEU A 13 1.60 8.40 3.08
CA LEU A 13 2.76 7.50 3.12
C LEU A 13 2.38 6.21 3.82
N VAL A 14 2.34 5.11 3.07
CA VAL A 14 1.89 3.80 3.56
C VAL A 14 3.08 2.92 3.90
N HIS A 15 3.14 2.43 5.15
CA HIS A 15 4.21 1.55 5.59
C HIS A 15 4.12 0.15 4.96
N GLY A 16 5.27 -0.51 4.87
CA GLY A 16 5.38 -1.90 4.41
C GLY A 16 5.03 -2.93 5.48
N GLY A 17 5.09 -4.16 5.10
CA GLY A 17 4.77 -5.33 5.92
C GLY A 17 3.75 -6.23 5.24
N PRO A 18 2.41 -6.07 5.45
CA PRO A 18 1.67 -5.05 6.19
C PRO A 18 1.78 -5.14 7.71
N TRP A 19 2.34 -6.23 8.21
CA TRP A 19 2.53 -6.52 9.63
C TRP A 19 3.72 -5.76 10.23
N GLY A 20 3.79 -4.46 9.92
CA GLY A 20 4.70 -3.45 10.46
C GLY A 20 3.90 -2.40 11.21
N ARG A 21 4.52 -1.27 11.51
CA ARG A 21 3.83 -0.09 12.05
C ARG A 21 4.65 1.17 11.85
N ASP A 22 3.97 2.30 11.75
CA ASP A 22 4.56 3.61 11.95
C ASP A 22 4.60 3.96 13.44
N VAL A 23 5.66 4.62 13.88
CA VAL A 23 5.84 5.10 15.25
C VAL A 23 6.07 6.59 15.23
N TYR A 24 5.66 7.25 16.32
CA TYR A 24 5.98 8.66 16.50
C TYR A 24 7.49 8.86 16.66
N GLY A 25 8.03 9.81 15.90
CA GLY A 25 9.45 10.14 15.96
C GLY A 25 9.98 10.73 14.65
N TYR A 26 11.28 10.85 14.57
CA TYR A 26 11.95 11.34 13.37
C TYR A 26 11.89 10.29 12.26
N THR A 27 11.32 10.67 11.13
CA THR A 27 11.24 9.84 9.91
C THR A 27 11.81 10.67 8.75
N PRO A 28 12.94 10.24 8.13
CA PRO A 28 13.58 11.01 7.06
C PRO A 28 12.65 11.34 5.91
N THR A 29 11.82 10.38 5.47
CA THR A 29 10.86 10.59 4.37
C THR A 29 9.81 11.64 4.73
N HIS A 30 9.28 11.64 5.96
CA HIS A 30 8.35 12.68 6.43
C HIS A 30 9.00 14.05 6.37
N GLN A 31 10.23 14.19 6.88
CA GLN A 31 10.94 15.46 6.88
C GLN A 31 11.27 15.93 5.47
N TRP A 32 11.66 15.01 4.60
CA TRP A 32 11.98 15.30 3.21
C TRP A 32 10.77 15.84 2.43
N LEU A 33 9.60 15.23 2.60
CA LEU A 33 8.35 15.67 1.97
C LEU A 33 7.85 16.98 2.60
N ALA A 34 7.83 17.06 3.94
CA ALA A 34 7.38 18.25 4.65
C ALA A 34 8.22 19.50 4.31
N ASN A 35 9.55 19.34 4.16
CA ASN A 35 10.46 20.41 3.74
C ASN A 35 10.17 20.92 2.31
N ARG A 36 9.40 20.17 1.54
CA ARG A 36 8.96 20.53 0.17
C ARG A 36 7.52 21.04 0.11
N GLY A 37 6.93 21.32 1.28
CA GLY A 37 5.60 21.94 1.40
C GLY A 37 4.43 20.95 1.37
N TYR A 38 4.69 19.65 1.50
CA TYR A 38 3.62 18.65 1.60
C TYR A 38 3.24 18.40 3.05
N ALA A 39 1.95 18.24 3.33
CA ALA A 39 1.54 17.47 4.51
C ALA A 39 1.84 15.99 4.28
N VAL A 40 2.20 15.27 5.33
CA VAL A 40 2.46 13.83 5.26
C VAL A 40 1.55 13.12 6.26
N LEU A 41 0.74 12.20 5.76
CA LEU A 41 -0.15 11.39 6.58
C LEU A 41 0.36 9.94 6.57
N SER A 42 0.63 9.38 7.75
CA SER A 42 0.89 7.94 7.94
C SER A 42 -0.19 7.35 8.81
N VAL A 43 -0.64 6.15 8.45
CA VAL A 43 -1.77 5.48 9.08
C VAL A 43 -1.38 4.07 9.47
N ASN A 44 -1.61 3.71 10.73
CA ASN A 44 -1.56 2.33 11.16
C ASN A 44 -2.93 1.68 10.88
N PHE A 45 -3.11 1.20 9.64
CA PHE A 45 -4.30 0.49 9.20
C PHE A 45 -4.40 -0.89 9.87
N ARG A 46 -5.60 -1.52 9.84
CA ARG A 46 -5.74 -2.90 10.33
C ARG A 46 -4.70 -3.83 9.72
N ALA A 47 -4.20 -4.81 10.44
CA ALA A 47 -3.01 -5.61 10.22
C ALA A 47 -1.70 -4.99 10.73
N SER A 48 -1.64 -3.70 11.07
CA SER A 48 -0.46 -3.12 11.70
C SER A 48 -0.20 -3.75 13.07
N GLN A 49 1.10 -3.93 13.40
CA GLN A 49 1.53 -4.54 14.65
C GLN A 49 1.45 -3.56 15.84
N GLY A 50 1.43 -4.10 17.06
CA GLY A 50 1.52 -3.31 18.29
C GLY A 50 0.19 -2.79 18.82
N PHE A 51 -0.95 -3.12 18.17
CA PHE A 51 -2.30 -2.72 18.58
C PHE A 51 -3.15 -3.91 19.05
N GLY A 52 -2.51 -5.02 19.36
CA GLY A 52 -3.14 -6.25 19.81
C GLY A 52 -3.45 -7.22 18.66
N LYS A 53 -3.68 -8.46 19.05
CA LYS A 53 -3.88 -9.58 18.12
C LYS A 53 -5.18 -9.45 17.30
N GLU A 54 -6.23 -8.91 17.90
CA GLU A 54 -7.49 -8.66 17.22
C GLU A 54 -7.33 -7.67 16.07
N PHE A 55 -6.65 -6.56 16.30
CA PHE A 55 -6.38 -5.55 15.28
C PHE A 55 -5.49 -6.10 14.16
N LEU A 56 -4.49 -6.91 14.51
CA LEU A 56 -3.63 -7.59 13.54
C LEU A 56 -4.43 -8.54 12.66
N ASN A 57 -5.26 -9.41 13.26
CA ASN A 57 -6.04 -10.41 12.53
C ASN A 57 -7.23 -9.81 11.76
N ALA A 58 -7.66 -8.59 12.10
CA ALA A 58 -8.69 -7.87 11.34
C ALA A 58 -8.28 -7.57 9.88
N GLY A 59 -6.98 -7.68 9.58
CA GLY A 59 -6.44 -7.58 8.23
C GLY A 59 -6.42 -8.89 7.43
N ASP A 60 -6.76 -10.02 8.03
CA ASP A 60 -6.72 -11.31 7.35
C ASP A 60 -7.74 -11.34 6.19
N LEU A 61 -7.27 -11.68 5.00
CA LEU A 61 -8.02 -11.68 3.74
C LEU A 61 -8.59 -10.30 3.34
N GLN A 62 -8.00 -9.20 3.84
CA GLN A 62 -8.49 -7.83 3.61
C GLN A 62 -7.56 -6.95 2.76
N TRP A 63 -6.55 -7.52 2.12
CA TRP A 63 -5.72 -6.80 1.16
C TRP A 63 -6.59 -6.21 0.03
N GLY A 64 -6.40 -4.93 -0.30
CA GLY A 64 -7.21 -4.22 -1.31
C GLY A 64 -8.69 -4.08 -0.96
N ARG A 65 -9.06 -4.30 0.31
CA ARG A 65 -10.42 -4.17 0.83
C ARG A 65 -10.43 -3.29 2.08
N LYS A 66 -10.84 -3.82 3.24
CA LYS A 66 -10.91 -3.03 4.48
C LYS A 66 -9.58 -2.40 4.91
N MET A 67 -8.45 -3.00 4.55
CA MET A 67 -7.15 -2.37 4.75
C MET A 67 -6.98 -1.14 3.86
N HIS A 68 -7.52 -1.17 2.64
CA HIS A 68 -7.55 -0.01 1.75
C HIS A 68 -8.58 1.02 2.21
N ASP A 69 -9.76 0.57 2.66
CA ASP A 69 -10.79 1.46 3.21
C ASP A 69 -10.25 2.29 4.38
N ASP A 70 -9.46 1.70 5.29
CA ASP A 70 -8.81 2.43 6.39
C ASP A 70 -7.91 3.58 5.91
N LEU A 71 -7.24 3.40 4.77
CA LEU A 71 -6.41 4.44 4.15
C LEU A 71 -7.27 5.55 3.56
N LEU A 72 -8.37 5.20 2.88
CA LEU A 72 -9.31 6.16 2.29
C LEU A 72 -10.01 6.98 3.38
N ASP A 73 -10.43 6.33 4.48
CA ASP A 73 -11.05 7.00 5.62
C ASP A 73 -10.11 8.04 6.25
N ALA A 74 -8.82 7.71 6.37
CA ALA A 74 -7.82 8.63 6.88
C ALA A 74 -7.60 9.82 5.94
N VAL A 75 -7.60 9.60 4.63
CA VAL A 75 -7.53 10.67 3.63
C VAL A 75 -8.77 11.56 3.70
N ALA A 76 -9.96 10.96 3.80
CA ALA A 76 -11.22 11.70 3.95
C ALA A 76 -11.21 12.56 5.23
N TRP A 77 -10.71 12.00 6.33
CA TRP A 77 -10.53 12.75 7.58
C TRP A 77 -9.59 13.95 7.39
N ALA A 78 -8.43 13.77 6.76
CA ALA A 78 -7.46 14.85 6.54
C ALA A 78 -8.03 15.98 5.65
N LYS A 79 -8.81 15.61 4.63
CA LYS A 79 -9.56 16.57 3.79
C LYS A 79 -10.59 17.34 4.63
N ALA A 80 -11.38 16.64 5.46
CA ALA A 80 -12.41 17.24 6.32
C ALA A 80 -11.83 18.15 7.40
N GLN A 81 -10.62 17.84 7.93
CA GLN A 81 -9.91 18.68 8.89
C GLN A 81 -9.21 19.90 8.25
N GLY A 82 -9.29 20.07 6.94
CA GLY A 82 -8.64 21.18 6.23
C GLY A 82 -7.11 21.06 6.19
N VAL A 83 -6.56 19.87 6.40
CA VAL A 83 -5.10 19.58 6.29
C VAL A 83 -4.70 19.45 4.84
N ALA A 84 -5.45 18.67 4.07
CA ALA A 84 -5.17 18.34 2.68
C ALA A 84 -6.06 19.13 1.71
N LYS A 85 -5.46 19.60 0.61
CA LYS A 85 -6.24 20.03 -0.56
C LYS A 85 -6.91 18.81 -1.19
N PRO A 86 -8.26 18.79 -1.37
CA PRO A 86 -8.98 17.60 -1.79
C PRO A 86 -8.44 16.92 -3.06
N GLU A 87 -8.04 17.73 -4.05
CA GLU A 87 -7.58 17.24 -5.36
C GLU A 87 -6.06 17.03 -5.44
N GLN A 88 -5.32 17.24 -4.35
CA GLN A 88 -3.87 17.20 -4.32
C GLN A 88 -3.35 16.24 -3.26
N VAL A 89 -3.88 15.02 -3.29
CA VAL A 89 -3.42 13.92 -2.42
C VAL A 89 -2.72 12.87 -3.28
N ALA A 90 -1.44 12.64 -2.99
CA ALA A 90 -0.67 11.54 -3.56
C ALA A 90 -0.66 10.35 -2.59
N ILE A 91 -0.53 9.14 -3.13
CA ILE A 91 -0.25 7.93 -2.35
C ILE A 91 1.16 7.44 -2.66
N MET A 92 1.92 7.09 -1.62
CA MET A 92 3.29 6.62 -1.76
C MET A 92 3.58 5.53 -0.72
N GLY A 93 4.32 4.51 -1.11
CA GLY A 93 4.77 3.50 -0.15
C GLY A 93 5.71 2.48 -0.74
N GLY A 94 6.31 1.68 0.15
CA GLY A 94 7.24 0.62 -0.22
C GLY A 94 6.71 -0.77 0.14
N SER A 95 7.03 -1.79 -0.65
CA SER A 95 6.63 -3.18 -0.42
C SER A 95 5.09 -3.29 -0.35
N TYR A 96 4.50 -3.68 0.80
CA TYR A 96 3.06 -3.59 0.97
C TYR A 96 2.52 -2.18 0.69
N GLY A 97 3.24 -1.11 1.11
CA GLY A 97 2.85 0.27 0.80
C GLY A 97 2.86 0.58 -0.70
N GLY A 98 3.74 -0.07 -1.46
CA GLY A 98 3.75 -0.05 -2.92
C GLY A 98 2.52 -0.75 -3.50
N TYR A 99 2.17 -1.94 -3.00
CA TYR A 99 0.90 -2.60 -3.33
C TYR A 99 -0.31 -1.69 -3.04
N ALA A 100 -0.33 -1.03 -1.87
CA ALA A 100 -1.42 -0.11 -1.52
C ALA A 100 -1.48 1.09 -2.48
N THR A 101 -0.33 1.58 -2.95
CA THR A 101 -0.26 2.61 -3.99
C THR A 101 -0.87 2.12 -5.30
N LEU A 102 -0.48 0.93 -5.76
CA LEU A 102 -1.04 0.33 -6.97
C LEU A 102 -2.55 0.09 -6.83
N ALA A 103 -3.00 -0.45 -5.67
CA ALA A 103 -4.42 -0.63 -5.38
C ALA A 103 -5.19 0.72 -5.41
N GLY A 104 -4.59 1.77 -4.87
CA GLY A 104 -5.16 3.13 -4.89
C GLY A 104 -5.38 3.65 -6.30
N LEU A 105 -4.47 3.39 -7.22
CA LEU A 105 -4.57 3.87 -8.61
C LEU A 105 -5.36 2.94 -9.54
N THR A 106 -5.56 1.68 -9.15
CA THR A 106 -6.32 0.70 -9.94
C THR A 106 -7.74 0.50 -9.45
N MET A 107 -7.92 0.28 -8.14
CA MET A 107 -9.24 -0.04 -7.54
C MET A 107 -10.03 1.22 -7.17
N THR A 108 -9.34 2.34 -6.92
CA THR A 108 -9.94 3.65 -6.62
C THR A 108 -9.30 4.76 -7.46
N PRO A 109 -9.40 4.69 -8.81
CA PRO A 109 -8.55 5.41 -9.75
C PRO A 109 -8.69 6.95 -9.71
N THR A 110 -9.72 7.47 -9.04
CA THR A 110 -9.99 8.92 -8.95
C THR A 110 -9.64 9.52 -7.59
N GLU A 111 -9.32 8.70 -6.57
CA GLU A 111 -9.10 9.19 -5.21
C GLU A 111 -7.77 9.93 -5.02
N PHE A 112 -6.77 9.54 -5.78
CA PHE A 112 -5.43 10.12 -5.68
C PHE A 112 -5.05 10.91 -6.94
N ALA A 113 -4.28 11.96 -6.77
CA ALA A 113 -3.75 12.76 -7.87
C ALA A 113 -2.62 12.06 -8.63
N CYS A 114 -1.82 11.27 -7.91
CA CYS A 114 -0.73 10.45 -8.46
C CYS A 114 -0.29 9.40 -7.43
N GLY A 115 0.53 8.45 -7.86
CA GLY A 115 1.12 7.42 -7.00
C GLY A 115 2.62 7.27 -7.19
N VAL A 116 3.31 6.91 -6.11
CA VAL A 116 4.72 6.51 -6.12
C VAL A 116 4.83 5.13 -5.48
N ASP A 117 4.95 4.12 -6.32
CA ASP A 117 5.16 2.73 -5.93
C ASP A 117 6.65 2.44 -5.81
N ILE A 118 7.07 1.91 -4.66
CA ILE A 118 8.44 1.43 -4.45
C ILE A 118 8.38 -0.06 -4.14
N VAL A 119 8.84 -0.89 -5.08
CA VAL A 119 8.89 -2.36 -4.97
C VAL A 119 7.56 -2.98 -4.52
N GLY A 120 6.43 -2.48 -5.04
CA GLY A 120 5.11 -3.00 -4.72
C GLY A 120 4.73 -4.22 -5.56
N PRO A 121 4.21 -5.31 -4.96
CA PRO A 121 3.69 -6.41 -5.73
C PRO A 121 2.41 -6.01 -6.47
N SER A 122 2.39 -6.23 -7.77
CA SER A 122 1.23 -5.96 -8.63
C SER A 122 0.29 -7.15 -8.74
N ASN A 123 0.80 -8.36 -8.52
CA ASN A 123 0.05 -9.62 -8.59
C ASN A 123 0.34 -10.49 -7.37
N LEU A 124 -0.66 -10.71 -6.52
CA LEU A 124 -0.49 -11.48 -5.29
C LEU A 124 -0.24 -12.96 -5.53
N ILE A 125 -0.61 -13.49 -6.70
CA ILE A 125 -0.34 -14.89 -7.08
C ILE A 125 1.16 -15.06 -7.35
N THR A 126 1.73 -14.24 -8.24
CA THR A 126 3.15 -14.29 -8.57
C THR A 126 4.04 -13.93 -7.38
N LEU A 127 3.59 -13.03 -6.51
CA LEU A 127 4.26 -12.76 -5.25
C LEU A 127 4.39 -14.02 -4.38
N LEU A 128 3.28 -14.77 -4.19
CA LEU A 128 3.28 -15.99 -3.37
C LEU A 128 4.09 -17.13 -4.01
N GLU A 129 4.13 -17.19 -5.34
CA GLU A 129 4.95 -18.16 -6.10
C GLU A 129 6.44 -17.86 -5.98
N SER A 130 6.82 -16.57 -5.86
CA SER A 130 8.21 -16.11 -5.78
C SER A 130 8.75 -15.97 -4.35
N ILE A 131 8.06 -16.49 -3.33
CA ILE A 131 8.52 -16.46 -1.93
C ILE A 131 9.95 -17.00 -1.82
N PRO A 132 10.90 -16.19 -1.31
CA PRO A 132 12.29 -16.62 -1.20
C PRO A 132 12.46 -17.77 -0.20
N PRO A 133 13.48 -18.63 -0.38
CA PRO A 133 13.67 -19.83 0.45
C PRO A 133 13.69 -19.57 1.95
N TYR A 134 14.23 -18.43 2.39
CA TYR A 134 14.29 -18.06 3.80
C TYR A 134 12.94 -17.62 4.40
N TRP A 135 11.87 -17.47 3.57
CA TRP A 135 10.50 -17.19 3.99
C TRP A 135 9.55 -18.40 3.86
N VAL A 136 10.06 -19.54 3.40
CA VAL A 136 9.22 -20.74 3.20
C VAL A 136 8.52 -21.17 4.49
N SER A 137 9.16 -21.01 5.66
CA SER A 137 8.54 -21.29 6.96
C SER A 137 7.31 -20.41 7.28
N PHE A 138 7.21 -19.25 6.66
CA PHE A 138 6.07 -18.34 6.81
C PHE A 138 5.00 -18.52 5.73
N ARG A 139 5.19 -19.42 4.77
CA ARG A 139 4.26 -19.62 3.63
C ARG A 139 2.84 -19.86 4.09
N GLN A 140 2.63 -20.70 5.10
CA GLN A 140 1.30 -20.97 5.63
C GLN A 140 0.65 -19.73 6.24
N GLN A 141 1.42 -18.85 6.85
CA GLN A 141 0.93 -17.58 7.37
C GLN A 141 0.48 -16.64 6.23
N PHE A 142 1.24 -16.57 5.14
CA PHE A 142 0.82 -15.81 3.97
C PHE A 142 -0.50 -16.35 3.41
N TYR A 143 -0.65 -17.66 3.26
CA TYR A 143 -1.89 -18.28 2.76
C TYR A 143 -3.10 -17.98 3.66
N THR A 144 -2.92 -18.07 4.97
CA THR A 144 -3.98 -17.76 5.94
C THR A 144 -4.39 -16.27 5.86
N ARG A 145 -3.42 -15.36 5.68
CA ARG A 145 -3.66 -13.92 5.77
C ARG A 145 -4.00 -13.25 4.44
N MET A 146 -3.60 -13.84 3.31
CA MET A 146 -3.79 -13.25 1.98
C MET A 146 -4.76 -14.06 1.11
N GLY A 147 -4.75 -15.38 1.24
CA GLY A 147 -5.49 -16.35 0.44
C GLY A 147 -4.59 -17.51 0.05
N ASP A 148 -5.15 -18.72 0.05
CA ASP A 148 -4.42 -19.95 -0.29
C ASP A 148 -4.49 -20.19 -1.81
N PRO A 149 -3.39 -20.04 -2.57
CA PRO A 149 -3.37 -20.25 -4.03
C PRO A 149 -3.64 -21.70 -4.44
N ASN A 150 -3.60 -22.65 -3.50
CA ASN A 150 -3.90 -24.06 -3.77
C ASN A 150 -5.41 -24.37 -3.74
N THR A 151 -6.26 -23.41 -3.40
CA THR A 151 -7.71 -23.53 -3.41
C THR A 151 -8.33 -22.64 -4.47
N GLU A 152 -9.41 -23.06 -5.08
CA GLU A 152 -10.13 -22.28 -6.07
C GLU A 152 -10.59 -20.92 -5.52
N ALA A 153 -11.15 -20.91 -4.31
CA ALA A 153 -11.61 -19.69 -3.65
C ALA A 153 -10.45 -18.74 -3.31
N GLY A 154 -9.32 -19.28 -2.84
CA GLY A 154 -8.14 -18.48 -2.52
C GLY A 154 -7.49 -17.90 -3.76
N LEU A 155 -7.41 -18.68 -4.85
CA LEU A 155 -6.88 -18.20 -6.12
C LEU A 155 -7.75 -17.09 -6.71
N ALA A 156 -9.08 -17.25 -6.67
CA ALA A 156 -10.02 -16.22 -7.09
C ALA A 156 -9.87 -14.92 -6.27
N LEU A 157 -9.73 -15.06 -4.94
CA LEU A 157 -9.51 -13.93 -4.04
C LEU A 157 -8.19 -13.20 -4.39
N LEU A 158 -7.07 -13.93 -4.52
CA LEU A 158 -5.78 -13.35 -4.85
C LEU A 158 -5.81 -12.59 -6.18
N LYS A 159 -6.48 -13.14 -7.19
CA LYS A 159 -6.67 -12.48 -8.49
C LYS A 159 -7.50 -11.20 -8.35
N GLU A 160 -8.63 -11.26 -7.63
CA GLU A 160 -9.50 -10.12 -7.37
C GLU A 160 -8.77 -9.00 -6.61
N ARG A 161 -7.81 -9.35 -5.75
CA ARG A 161 -7.06 -8.40 -4.92
C ARG A 161 -5.73 -7.94 -5.56
N SER A 162 -5.40 -8.44 -6.74
CA SER A 162 -4.19 -8.05 -7.48
C SER A 162 -4.42 -6.78 -8.29
N PRO A 163 -3.65 -5.70 -8.06
CA PRO A 163 -3.73 -4.48 -8.86
C PRO A 163 -3.61 -4.71 -10.37
N LEU A 164 -2.80 -5.68 -10.78
CA LEU A 164 -2.62 -6.06 -12.18
C LEU A 164 -3.95 -6.39 -12.88
N THR A 165 -4.92 -6.95 -12.17
CA THR A 165 -6.26 -7.27 -12.71
C THR A 165 -7.00 -6.03 -13.21
N TYR A 166 -6.63 -4.84 -12.71
CA TYR A 166 -7.29 -3.56 -12.98
C TYR A 166 -6.31 -2.52 -13.53
N ALA A 167 -5.21 -2.95 -14.12
CA ALA A 167 -4.16 -2.04 -14.62
C ALA A 167 -4.68 -1.05 -15.67
N ASP A 168 -5.64 -1.46 -16.47
CA ASP A 168 -6.34 -0.64 -17.47
C ASP A 168 -7.17 0.52 -16.87
N GLN A 169 -7.44 0.49 -15.56
CA GLN A 169 -8.15 1.57 -14.86
C GLN A 169 -7.24 2.69 -14.37
N ILE A 170 -5.92 2.56 -14.52
CA ILE A 170 -4.98 3.60 -14.11
C ILE A 170 -5.13 4.83 -15.03
N VAL A 171 -5.65 5.92 -14.49
CA VAL A 171 -5.86 7.19 -15.19
C VAL A 171 -5.00 8.32 -14.59
N ARG A 172 -4.21 8.04 -13.57
CA ARG A 172 -3.36 9.01 -12.89
C ARG A 172 -1.88 8.68 -13.06
N PRO A 173 -0.99 9.68 -13.02
CA PRO A 173 0.45 9.44 -13.09
C PRO A 173 0.93 8.47 -12.01
N LEU A 174 1.73 7.50 -12.42
CA LEU A 174 2.36 6.50 -11.56
C LEU A 174 3.86 6.50 -11.80
N LEU A 175 4.64 6.63 -10.73
CA LEU A 175 6.08 6.39 -10.71
C LEU A 175 6.34 5.07 -10.01
N ILE A 176 7.11 4.19 -10.65
CA ILE A 176 7.53 2.91 -10.07
C ILE A 176 9.04 2.93 -9.85
N GLY A 177 9.46 2.64 -8.62
CA GLY A 177 10.85 2.41 -8.26
C GLY A 177 11.07 0.94 -7.91
N GLN A 178 11.95 0.24 -8.66
CA GLN A 178 12.18 -1.19 -8.49
C GLN A 178 13.66 -1.52 -8.52
N GLY A 179 14.10 -2.31 -7.55
CA GLY A 179 15.43 -2.90 -7.57
C GLY A 179 15.49 -4.12 -8.50
N GLN A 180 16.41 -4.13 -9.47
CA GLN A 180 16.57 -5.24 -10.40
C GLN A 180 16.85 -6.59 -9.71
N ASN A 181 17.53 -6.55 -8.57
CA ASN A 181 17.93 -7.73 -7.81
C ASN A 181 17.16 -7.86 -6.47
N ASP A 182 15.95 -7.31 -6.38
CA ASP A 182 15.14 -7.45 -5.17
C ASP A 182 14.74 -8.92 -4.99
N PRO A 183 15.15 -9.57 -3.87
CA PRO A 183 14.89 -10.99 -3.66
C PRO A 183 13.51 -11.28 -3.07
N ARG A 184 12.75 -10.24 -2.69
CA ARG A 184 11.44 -10.36 -2.01
C ARG A 184 10.29 -10.02 -2.92
N VAL A 185 10.38 -8.86 -3.57
CA VAL A 185 9.44 -8.42 -4.60
C VAL A 185 10.21 -8.39 -5.91
N ASN A 186 10.05 -9.42 -6.70
CA ASN A 186 10.78 -9.61 -7.95
C ASN A 186 10.49 -8.47 -8.92
N VAL A 187 11.51 -8.08 -9.71
CA VAL A 187 11.36 -7.05 -10.76
C VAL A 187 10.20 -7.33 -11.72
N ALA A 188 9.86 -8.60 -11.93
CA ALA A 188 8.72 -9.02 -12.73
C ALA A 188 7.38 -8.44 -12.25
N GLU A 189 7.26 -8.10 -10.94
CA GLU A 189 6.05 -7.43 -10.42
C GLU A 189 5.86 -6.04 -11.01
N SER A 190 6.95 -5.32 -11.22
CA SER A 190 6.92 -4.01 -11.89
C SER A 190 6.77 -4.14 -13.41
N ASP A 191 7.49 -5.08 -14.03
CA ASP A 191 7.44 -5.28 -15.48
C ASP A 191 6.04 -5.64 -15.96
N GLN A 192 5.34 -6.53 -15.26
CA GLN A 192 4.02 -7.02 -15.67
C GLN A 192 2.90 -5.95 -15.58
N ILE A 193 3.01 -4.96 -14.69
CA ILE A 193 1.99 -3.90 -14.59
C ILE A 193 2.26 -2.75 -15.56
N VAL A 194 3.49 -2.63 -16.06
CA VAL A 194 3.88 -1.59 -17.04
C VAL A 194 3.60 -2.07 -18.48
N ALA A 195 3.59 -3.38 -18.73
CA ALA A 195 3.35 -3.97 -20.04
C ALA A 195 1.92 -3.77 -20.52
#